data_3423c861cb13dd13df99699528b733db
#
_entry.id   3423c861cb13dd13df99699528b733db
#
_cell.length_a   1.000
_cell.length_b   1.000
_cell.length_c   1.000
_cell.angle_alpha   90.00
_cell.angle_beta   90.00
_cell.angle_gamma   90.00
#
_symmetry.space_group_name_H-M   'P 1'
#
loop_
_entity.id
_entity.type
_entity.pdbx_description
1 polymer ?
#
loop_
_entity_poly.entity_id
_entity_poly.type
_entity_poly.pdbx_seq_one_letter_code
_entity_poly.pdbx_strand_id
1 'polypeptide(L)'
;MITAAQLRASRALLGIDQRRMAELADLSLPTIQRMEASDGVIRGNVESLMKLVAALNTAGIELISDNAASSSGGRGVRLKGPAT
;
A
#
# COMPACT_ATOMS: atom_id res chain seq x y z
N MET A 1 8.36 -4.17 5.22
CA MET A 1 7.61 -4.11 3.96
C MET A 1 6.34 -3.29 4.18
N ILE A 2 5.19 -3.70 3.73
CA ILE A 2 3.94 -2.91 3.85
C ILE A 2 2.99 -3.57 4.84
N THR A 3 2.23 -2.76 5.60
CA THR A 3 1.21 -3.29 6.50
C THR A 3 -0.17 -3.22 5.87
N ALA A 4 -1.10 -4.03 6.39
CA ALA A 4 -2.48 -3.99 5.94
C ALA A 4 -3.09 -2.59 6.14
N ALA A 5 -2.76 -1.92 7.24
CA ALA A 5 -3.22 -0.56 7.49
C ALA A 5 -2.71 0.43 6.44
N GLN A 6 -1.45 0.29 6.02
CA GLN A 6 -0.91 1.13 4.95
C GLN A 6 -1.64 0.89 3.63
N LEU A 7 -1.99 -0.35 3.32
CA LEU A 7 -2.74 -0.67 2.10
C LEU A 7 -4.13 -0.04 2.14
N ARG A 8 -4.86 -0.21 3.26
CA ARG A 8 -6.19 0.39 3.41
C ARG A 8 -6.12 1.91 3.32
N ALA A 9 -5.13 2.52 3.97
CA ALA A 9 -4.95 3.97 3.94
C ALA A 9 -4.60 4.46 2.53
N SER A 10 -3.79 3.70 1.79
CA SER A 10 -3.46 4.03 0.40
C SER A 10 -4.71 4.05 -0.47
N ARG A 11 -5.59 3.05 -0.32
CA ARG A 11 -6.85 3.02 -1.04
C ARG A 11 -7.71 4.25 -0.70
N ALA A 12 -7.77 4.59 0.58
CA ALA A 12 -8.54 5.75 1.02
C ALA A 12 -8.00 7.04 0.40
N LEU A 13 -6.68 7.21 0.41
CA LEU A 13 -6.05 8.39 -0.18
C LEU A 13 -6.30 8.47 -1.69
N LEU A 14 -6.28 7.33 -2.38
CA LEU A 14 -6.51 7.29 -3.82
C LEU A 14 -8.00 7.36 -4.18
N GLY A 15 -8.88 7.17 -3.20
CA GLY A 15 -10.32 7.16 -3.44
C GLY A 15 -10.79 5.96 -4.27
N ILE A 16 -10.16 4.81 -4.09
CA ILE A 16 -10.47 3.61 -4.87
C ILE A 16 -10.92 2.46 -3.97
N ASP A 17 -11.66 1.52 -4.56
CA ASP A 17 -12.08 0.32 -3.86
C ASP A 17 -11.07 -0.82 -4.03
N GLN A 18 -11.36 -1.95 -3.39
CA GLN A 18 -10.46 -3.12 -3.45
C GLN A 18 -10.35 -3.69 -4.85
N ARG A 19 -11.44 -3.67 -5.62
CA ARG A 19 -11.43 -4.17 -7.00
C ARG A 19 -10.49 -3.36 -7.87
N ARG A 20 -10.55 -2.03 -7.74
CA ARG A 20 -9.66 -1.16 -8.51
C ARG A 20 -8.21 -1.33 -8.09
N MET A 21 -7.96 -1.51 -6.79
CA MET A 21 -6.61 -1.78 -6.29
C MET A 21 -6.07 -3.08 -6.88
N ALA A 22 -6.91 -4.12 -6.95
CA ALA A 22 -6.51 -5.40 -7.54
C ALA A 22 -6.13 -5.22 -9.01
N GLU A 23 -6.90 -4.44 -9.76
CA GLU A 23 -6.58 -4.15 -11.16
C GLU A 23 -5.24 -3.43 -11.28
N LEU A 24 -5.02 -2.39 -10.49
CA LEU A 24 -3.78 -1.61 -10.53
C LEU A 24 -2.56 -2.47 -10.22
N ALA A 25 -2.70 -3.39 -9.27
CA ALA A 25 -1.60 -4.23 -8.83
C ALA A 25 -1.43 -5.50 -9.65
N ASP A 26 -2.34 -5.76 -10.59
CA ASP A 26 -2.38 -6.99 -11.37
C ASP A 26 -2.47 -8.21 -10.44
N LEU A 27 -3.35 -8.11 -9.44
CA LEU A 27 -3.62 -9.17 -8.48
C LEU A 27 -5.11 -9.45 -8.46
N SER A 28 -5.50 -10.62 -7.94
CA SER A 28 -6.93 -10.95 -7.82
C SER A 28 -7.56 -10.17 -6.67
N LEU A 29 -8.86 -9.95 -6.75
CA LEU A 29 -9.60 -9.32 -5.67
C LEU A 29 -9.48 -10.10 -4.35
N PRO A 30 -9.64 -11.45 -4.34
CA PRO A 30 -9.42 -12.21 -3.11
C PRO A 30 -8.03 -12.01 -2.51
N THR A 31 -7.00 -11.84 -3.33
CA THR A 31 -5.65 -11.57 -2.84
C THR A 31 -5.60 -10.23 -2.10
N ILE A 32 -6.18 -9.18 -2.68
CA ILE A 32 -6.24 -7.87 -2.03
C ILE A 32 -7.03 -7.96 -0.71
N GLN A 33 -8.17 -8.64 -0.74
CA GLN A 33 -9.00 -8.81 0.47
C GLN A 33 -8.23 -9.51 1.58
N ARG A 34 -7.50 -10.57 1.25
CA ARG A 34 -6.69 -11.30 2.21
C ARG A 34 -5.56 -10.43 2.75
N MET A 35 -4.92 -9.65 1.90
CA MET A 35 -3.86 -8.74 2.32
C MET A 35 -4.36 -7.68 3.29
N GLU A 36 -5.53 -7.10 3.03
CA GLU A 36 -6.11 -6.07 3.89
C GLU A 36 -6.64 -6.64 5.21
N ALA A 37 -6.92 -7.93 5.25
CA ALA A 37 -7.37 -8.61 6.46
C ALA A 37 -6.19 -9.06 7.34
N SER A 38 -4.96 -8.90 6.88
CA SER A 38 -3.78 -9.30 7.63
C SER A 38 -3.64 -8.46 8.90
N ASP A 39 -3.08 -9.07 9.94
CA ASP A 39 -2.77 -8.37 11.18
C ASP A 39 -1.31 -7.89 11.08
N GLY A 40 -1.12 -6.58 10.94
CA GLY A 40 0.21 -6.00 10.82
C GLY A 40 0.78 -6.11 9.42
N VAL A 41 2.03 -6.58 9.31
CA VAL A 41 2.73 -6.68 8.04
C VAL A 41 2.06 -7.72 7.15
N ILE A 42 1.80 -7.34 5.91
CA ILE A 42 1.17 -8.24 4.93
C ILE A 42 2.12 -9.37 4.60
N ARG A 43 1.60 -10.60 4.63
CA ARG A 43 2.32 -11.80 4.24
C ARG A 43 1.82 -12.26 2.89
N GLY A 44 2.74 -12.68 2.05
CA GLY A 44 2.44 -13.17 0.72
C GLY A 44 3.74 -13.50 0.02
N ASN A 45 3.65 -14.00 -1.20
CA ASN A 45 4.88 -14.25 -1.95
C ASN A 45 5.49 -12.90 -2.39
N VAL A 46 6.79 -12.94 -2.64
CA VAL A 46 7.55 -11.73 -2.97
C VAL A 46 7.01 -11.06 -4.23
N GLU A 47 6.64 -11.86 -5.23
CA GLU A 47 6.12 -11.33 -6.49
C GLU A 47 4.86 -10.50 -6.28
N SER A 48 3.89 -11.02 -5.50
CA SER A 48 2.66 -10.30 -5.22
C SER A 48 2.91 -9.02 -4.44
N LEU A 49 3.81 -9.07 -3.45
CA LEU A 49 4.15 -7.90 -2.66
C LEU A 49 4.84 -6.83 -3.52
N MET A 50 5.73 -7.24 -4.42
CA MET A 50 6.40 -6.30 -5.31
C MET A 50 5.43 -5.66 -6.30
N LYS A 51 4.47 -6.42 -6.83
CA LYS A 51 3.42 -5.89 -7.69
C LYS A 51 2.60 -4.82 -6.95
N LEU A 52 2.24 -5.11 -5.71
CA LEU A 52 1.46 -4.19 -4.90
C LEU A 52 2.23 -2.89 -4.65
N VAL A 53 3.46 -3.00 -4.19
CA VAL A 53 4.28 -1.83 -3.87
C VAL A 53 4.55 -1.00 -5.12
N ALA A 54 4.85 -1.65 -6.24
CA ALA A 54 5.07 -0.95 -7.51
C ALA A 54 3.82 -0.21 -7.97
N ALA A 55 2.64 -0.84 -7.84
CA ALA A 55 1.39 -0.21 -8.22
C ALA A 55 1.08 1.02 -7.37
N LEU A 56 1.31 0.94 -6.06
CA LEU A 56 1.11 2.06 -5.16
C LEU A 56 2.04 3.22 -5.52
N ASN A 57 3.31 2.91 -5.76
CA ASN A 57 4.29 3.92 -6.16
C ASN A 57 3.88 4.61 -7.45
N THR A 58 3.47 3.84 -8.46
CA THR A 58 3.01 4.37 -9.74
C THR A 58 1.76 5.23 -9.58
N ALA A 59 0.87 4.85 -8.67
CA ALA A 59 -0.36 5.60 -8.40
C ALA A 59 -0.13 6.88 -7.59
N GLY A 60 1.08 7.12 -7.13
CA GLY A 60 1.41 8.34 -6.40
C GLY A 60 1.43 8.21 -4.88
N ILE A 61 1.51 6.99 -4.37
CA ILE A 61 1.61 6.75 -2.93
C ILE A 61 3.07 6.61 -2.53
N GLU A 62 3.43 7.30 -1.47
CA GLU A 62 4.72 7.12 -0.79
C GLU A 62 4.47 6.35 0.50
N LEU A 63 5.14 5.20 0.65
CA LEU A 63 5.08 4.41 1.88
C LEU A 63 6.12 4.94 2.85
N ILE A 64 5.70 5.22 4.07
CA ILE A 64 6.58 5.76 5.11
C ILE A 64 6.91 4.63 6.08
N SER A 65 8.18 4.30 6.20
CA SER A 65 8.64 3.22 7.08
C SER A 65 8.82 3.71 8.52
N ASP A 66 8.99 2.76 9.43
CA ASP A 66 9.27 3.08 10.83
C ASP A 66 10.53 3.91 11.03
N ASN A 67 11.47 3.80 10.09
CA ASN A 67 12.77 4.49 10.16
C ASN A 67 12.77 5.84 9.48
N ALA A 68 11.63 6.28 8.96
CA ALA A 68 11.54 7.60 8.32
C ALA A 68 11.70 8.69 9.36
N ALA A 69 12.30 9.82 8.98
CA ALA A 69 12.49 10.95 9.87
C ALA A 69 11.14 11.48 10.33
N SER A 70 10.89 11.44 11.64
CA SER A 70 9.62 11.83 12.25
C SER A 70 9.85 12.06 13.73
N SER A 71 9.07 12.95 14.32
CA SER A 71 9.17 13.21 15.76
C SER A 71 8.62 12.06 16.61
N SER A 72 7.71 11.24 16.07
CA SER A 72 7.04 10.16 16.82
C SER A 72 7.27 8.78 16.24
N GLY A 73 7.89 8.65 15.07
CA GLY A 73 8.12 7.37 14.42
C GLY A 73 6.84 6.77 13.85
N GLY A 74 6.87 5.47 13.58
CA GLY A 74 5.74 4.74 13.06
C GLY A 74 5.66 4.73 11.54
N ARG A 75 4.77 3.90 11.02
CA ARG A 75 4.55 3.75 9.57
C ARG A 75 3.40 4.60 9.11
N GLY A 76 3.44 5.01 7.86
CA GLY A 76 2.35 5.77 7.29
C GLY A 76 2.37 5.74 5.78
N VAL A 77 1.49 6.51 5.19
CA VAL A 77 1.42 6.69 3.74
C VAL A 77 1.11 8.16 3.45
N ARG A 78 1.52 8.60 2.27
CA ARG A 78 1.21 9.96 1.84
C ARG A 78 1.09 9.97 0.32
N LEU A 79 0.20 10.83 -0.20
CA LEU A 79 0.19 11.12 -1.63
C LEU A 79 1.42 11.95 -1.96
N LYS A 80 2.12 11.58 -3.02
CA LYS A 80 3.26 12.38 -3.49
C LYS A 80 2.75 13.70 -4.00
N GLY A 81 3.48 14.76 -3.69
CA GLY A 81 3.17 16.06 -4.24
C GLY A 81 3.45 16.11 -5.74
N PRO A 82 2.92 17.12 -6.43
CA PRO A 82 3.24 17.29 -7.84
C PRO A 82 4.73 17.54 -8.02
N ALA A 83 5.29 16.97 -9.10
CA ALA A 83 6.67 17.25 -9.46
C ALA A 83 6.78 18.71 -9.88
N THR A 84 7.66 19.44 -9.25
CA THR A 84 7.87 20.87 -9.59
C THR A 84 9.26 21.07 -10.09
#